data_1b18b8104c39e49d354670f741de7d1e
#
_entry.id   1b18b8104c39e49d354670f741de7d1e
#
_cell.length_a   1.000
_cell.length_b   1.000
_cell.length_c   1.000
_cell.angle_alpha   90.00
_cell.angle_beta   90.00
_cell.angle_gamma   90.00
#
_symmetry.space_group_name_H-M   'P 1'
#
loop_
_entity.id
_entity.type
_entity.pdbx_description
1 polymer ?
#
loop_
_entity_poly.entity_id
_entity_poly.type
_entity_poly.pdbx_seq_one_letter_code
_entity_poly.pdbx_strand_id
1 'polypeptide(L)'
;MTQAARSAPANIAEGNSRHATSKETEMKLTDVARATLAELAHDYQNWLLRHESLPWSVNSQEYQTVSRITLDRPAYKDDVQHQSSIHILAQKHKFDTWLKSDDSLTVANCLLVLCNRLILMISRQIESQLGTFRVEGGFTEGLTAERLAYRKEQSVQADAPSCPVCGKPMIKRMAKKGVNSGKEFWSCSSYPECNGTRKISCS
;
A
#
# COMPACT_ATOMS: atom_id res chain seq x y z
N MET A 1 23.23 -11.64 13.24
CA MET A 1 23.31 -11.04 11.89
C MET A 1 22.49 -11.79 10.81
N THR A 2 22.65 -13.10 10.63
CA THR A 2 21.99 -13.85 9.51
C THR A 2 20.46 -13.85 9.58
N GLN A 3 19.84 -13.94 10.76
CA GLN A 3 18.39 -13.97 10.91
C GLN A 3 17.78 -12.61 10.57
N ALA A 4 18.32 -11.52 11.11
CA ALA A 4 17.86 -10.16 10.83
C ALA A 4 17.96 -9.82 9.33
N ALA A 5 19.06 -10.21 8.67
CA ALA A 5 19.25 -9.99 7.24
C ALA A 5 18.23 -10.75 6.36
N ARG A 6 17.66 -11.86 6.82
CA ARG A 6 16.60 -12.61 6.14
C ARG A 6 15.20 -12.09 6.45
N SER A 7 14.97 -11.70 7.70
CA SER A 7 13.64 -11.31 8.20
C SER A 7 13.15 -9.99 7.56
N ALA A 8 14.02 -8.99 7.43
CA ALA A 8 13.62 -7.70 6.88
C ALA A 8 13.06 -7.79 5.44
N PRO A 9 13.74 -8.40 4.45
CA PRO A 9 13.18 -8.53 3.10
C PRO A 9 11.96 -9.45 3.05
N ALA A 10 11.88 -10.48 3.90
CA ALA A 10 10.72 -11.35 3.97
C ALA A 10 9.46 -10.59 4.45
N ASN A 11 9.58 -9.76 5.49
CA ASN A 11 8.50 -8.93 5.99
C ASN A 11 8.03 -7.90 4.96
N ILE A 12 8.95 -7.30 4.19
CA ILE A 12 8.60 -6.38 3.09
C ILE A 12 7.83 -7.13 2.00
N ALA A 13 8.30 -8.31 1.59
CA ALA A 13 7.63 -9.11 0.57
C ALA A 13 6.23 -9.55 1.01
N GLU A 14 6.08 -10.00 2.26
CA GLU A 14 4.78 -10.36 2.83
C GLU A 14 3.86 -9.13 2.93
N GLY A 15 4.36 -7.99 3.40
CA GLY A 15 3.62 -6.73 3.45
C GLY A 15 3.07 -6.34 2.09
N ASN A 16 3.91 -6.36 1.06
CA ASN A 16 3.50 -6.06 -0.31
C ASN A 16 2.43 -7.03 -0.83
N SER A 17 2.49 -8.32 -0.47
CA SER A 17 1.47 -9.29 -0.86
C SER A 17 0.11 -9.01 -0.22
N ARG A 18 0.07 -8.31 0.92
CA ARG A 18 -1.14 -7.91 1.66
C ARG A 18 -1.70 -6.55 1.26
N HIS A 19 -0.98 -5.79 0.44
CA HIS A 19 -1.36 -4.42 0.05
C HIS A 19 -2.82 -4.29 -0.40
N ALA A 20 -3.31 -5.22 -1.25
CA ALA A 20 -4.67 -5.21 -1.77
C ALA A 20 -5.76 -5.56 -0.74
N THR A 21 -5.41 -6.25 0.35
CA THR A 21 -6.37 -6.80 1.32
C THR A 21 -6.31 -6.14 2.69
N SER A 22 -5.15 -5.61 3.10
CA SER A 22 -4.97 -4.98 4.40
C SER A 22 -3.79 -4.02 4.42
N LYS A 23 -4.05 -2.75 4.17
CA LYS A 23 -3.06 -1.67 4.30
C LYS A 23 -2.44 -1.60 5.71
N GLU A 24 -3.23 -1.91 6.75
CA GLU A 24 -2.74 -1.95 8.13
C GLU A 24 -1.70 -3.04 8.35
N THR A 25 -1.93 -4.25 7.80
CA THR A 25 -0.97 -5.36 7.89
C THR A 25 0.30 -5.06 7.11
N GLU A 26 0.18 -4.46 5.92
CA GLU A 26 1.33 -4.00 5.14
C GLU A 26 2.20 -3.03 5.95
N MET A 27 1.61 -1.99 6.56
CA MET A 27 2.33 -1.03 7.38
C MET A 27 3.01 -1.67 8.59
N LYS A 28 2.32 -2.59 9.28
CA LYS A 28 2.90 -3.33 10.42
C LYS A 28 4.11 -4.15 10.01
N LEU A 29 4.03 -4.89 8.89
CA LEU A 29 5.14 -5.70 8.40
C LEU A 29 6.31 -4.83 7.90
N THR A 30 6.01 -3.69 7.31
CA THR A 30 7.03 -2.70 6.91
C THR A 30 7.75 -2.13 8.15
N ASP A 31 7.02 -1.86 9.24
CA ASP A 31 7.63 -1.40 10.49
C ASP A 31 8.47 -2.48 11.18
N VAL A 32 8.02 -3.75 11.16
CA VAL A 32 8.81 -4.89 11.63
C VAL A 32 10.11 -5.03 10.82
N ALA A 33 10.07 -4.85 9.51
CA ALA A 33 11.26 -4.86 8.66
C ALA A 33 12.23 -3.73 9.04
N ARG A 34 11.73 -2.53 9.33
CA ARG A 34 12.53 -1.39 9.80
C ARG A 34 13.20 -1.70 11.15
N ALA A 35 12.46 -2.26 12.10
CA ALA A 35 12.99 -2.66 13.40
C ALA A 35 14.10 -3.72 13.27
N THR A 36 13.88 -4.72 12.44
CA THR A 36 14.87 -5.78 12.16
C THR A 36 16.16 -5.24 11.52
N LEU A 37 16.03 -4.25 10.63
CA LEU A 37 17.21 -3.57 10.06
C LEU A 37 17.96 -2.73 11.11
N ALA A 38 17.24 -2.14 12.07
CA ALA A 38 17.88 -1.41 13.16
C ALA A 38 18.68 -2.36 14.09
N GLU A 39 18.15 -3.54 14.37
CA GLU A 39 18.89 -4.60 15.08
C GLU A 39 20.16 -5.01 14.31
N LEU A 40 20.05 -5.22 13.00
CA LEU A 40 21.20 -5.55 12.14
C LEU A 40 22.25 -4.42 12.12
N ALA A 41 21.82 -3.16 12.05
CA ALA A 41 22.72 -2.02 12.13
C ALA A 41 23.46 -1.99 13.48
N HIS A 42 22.74 -2.25 14.57
CA HIS A 42 23.32 -2.32 15.90
C HIS A 42 24.34 -3.48 16.03
N ASP A 43 24.05 -4.63 15.43
CA ASP A 43 24.99 -5.75 15.37
C ASP A 43 26.31 -5.37 14.68
N TYR A 44 26.26 -4.67 13.53
CA TYR A 44 27.45 -4.19 12.85
C TYR A 44 28.22 -3.15 13.68
N GLN A 45 27.50 -2.25 14.33
CA GLN A 45 28.14 -1.25 15.22
C GLN A 45 28.85 -1.94 16.39
N ASN A 46 28.20 -2.88 17.06
CA ASN A 46 28.80 -3.63 18.16
C ASN A 46 29.99 -4.48 17.69
N TRP A 47 29.91 -5.03 16.48
CA TRP A 47 31.01 -5.79 15.91
C TRP A 47 32.23 -4.89 15.69
N LEU A 48 32.04 -3.68 15.12
CA LEU A 48 33.12 -2.71 14.96
C LEU A 48 33.75 -2.33 16.29
N LEU A 49 32.94 -2.00 17.31
CA LEU A 49 33.42 -1.63 18.63
C LEU A 49 34.23 -2.76 19.31
N ARG A 50 33.83 -4.02 19.14
CA ARG A 50 34.58 -5.19 19.65
C ARG A 50 35.95 -5.35 18.96
N HIS A 51 36.11 -4.81 17.75
CA HIS A 51 37.37 -4.81 17.01
C HIS A 51 38.12 -3.47 17.15
N GLU A 52 37.81 -2.70 18.22
CA GLU A 52 38.44 -1.41 18.53
C GLU A 52 38.37 -0.40 17.37
N SER A 53 37.33 -0.53 16.53
CA SER A 53 37.08 0.35 15.39
C SER A 53 35.80 1.17 15.61
N LEU A 54 35.84 2.43 15.21
CA LEU A 54 34.67 3.30 15.22
C LEU A 54 33.92 3.22 13.88
N PRO A 55 32.57 3.32 13.91
CA PRO A 55 31.81 3.56 12.68
C PRO A 55 32.32 4.79 11.93
N TRP A 56 32.27 4.72 10.61
CA TRP A 56 32.60 5.90 9.79
C TRP A 56 31.77 7.12 10.18
N SER A 57 32.44 8.23 10.39
CA SER A 57 31.78 9.51 10.62
C SER A 57 30.93 9.87 9.40
N VAL A 58 29.78 10.52 9.64
CA VAL A 58 28.92 11.04 8.56
C VAL A 58 29.64 12.04 7.65
N ASN A 59 30.72 12.64 8.16
CA ASN A 59 31.56 13.59 7.43
C ASN A 59 32.78 12.93 6.75
N SER A 60 33.00 11.62 6.95
CA SER A 60 34.10 10.93 6.27
C SER A 60 33.81 10.74 4.78
N GLN A 61 34.88 10.68 3.99
CA GLN A 61 34.76 10.53 2.54
C GLN A 61 34.11 9.19 2.18
N GLU A 62 34.44 8.11 2.89
CA GLU A 62 33.92 6.77 2.68
C GLU A 62 32.40 6.76 2.93
N TYR A 63 31.93 7.28 4.07
CA TYR A 63 30.52 7.40 4.39
C TYR A 63 29.78 8.19 3.31
N GLN A 64 30.29 9.36 2.95
CA GLN A 64 29.68 10.24 1.97
C GLN A 64 29.58 9.56 0.59
N THR A 65 30.62 8.84 0.18
CA THR A 65 30.63 8.13 -1.09
C THR A 65 29.60 7.01 -1.12
N VAL A 66 29.60 6.11 -0.12
CA VAL A 66 28.64 5.00 -0.03
C VAL A 66 27.20 5.50 0.10
N SER A 67 26.97 6.53 0.92
CA SER A 67 25.63 7.06 1.18
C SER A 67 25.01 7.72 -0.05
N ARG A 68 25.80 8.26 -0.98
CA ARG A 68 25.35 8.97 -2.19
C ARG A 68 25.20 8.09 -3.42
N ILE A 69 25.63 6.83 -3.39
CA ILE A 69 25.45 5.92 -4.54
C ILE A 69 23.96 5.82 -4.88
N THR A 70 23.61 6.22 -6.08
CA THR A 70 22.23 6.13 -6.58
C THR A 70 21.96 4.73 -7.11
N LEU A 71 20.85 4.15 -6.66
CA LEU A 71 20.33 2.90 -7.19
C LEU A 71 19.42 3.18 -8.38
N ASP A 72 19.53 2.34 -9.41
CA ASP A 72 18.67 2.45 -10.58
C ASP A 72 17.26 1.97 -10.23
N ARG A 73 16.26 2.54 -10.90
CA ARG A 73 14.88 2.07 -10.77
C ARG A 73 14.69 0.79 -11.57
N PRO A 74 14.08 -0.26 -10.98
CA PRO A 74 13.77 -1.47 -11.73
C PRO A 74 12.73 -1.17 -12.81
N ALA A 75 12.93 -1.76 -14.02
CA ALA A 75 11.99 -1.70 -15.13
C ALA A 75 11.95 -3.07 -15.79
N TYR A 76 11.00 -3.92 -15.36
CA TYR A 76 10.84 -5.27 -15.90
C TYR A 76 9.58 -5.33 -16.76
N LYS A 77 9.65 -5.99 -17.92
CA LYS A 77 8.50 -6.24 -18.78
C LYS A 77 8.16 -7.73 -18.83
N ASP A 78 9.18 -8.56 -19.07
CA ASP A 78 9.05 -10.01 -19.21
C ASP A 78 10.08 -10.69 -18.31
N ASP A 79 9.89 -11.98 -18.01
CA ASP A 79 10.80 -12.78 -17.16
C ASP A 79 11.28 -12.01 -15.92
N VAL A 80 10.31 -11.53 -15.14
CA VAL A 80 10.53 -10.64 -13.99
C VAL A 80 11.56 -11.22 -13.01
N GLN A 81 11.54 -12.54 -12.77
CA GLN A 81 12.45 -13.17 -11.82
C GLN A 81 13.91 -13.09 -12.28
N HIS A 82 14.18 -13.37 -13.55
CA HIS A 82 15.54 -13.31 -14.11
C HIS A 82 16.02 -11.86 -14.20
N GLN A 83 15.19 -10.96 -14.74
CA GLN A 83 15.53 -9.54 -14.86
C GLN A 83 15.76 -8.87 -13.50
N SER A 84 14.95 -9.20 -12.47
CA SER A 84 15.17 -8.70 -11.12
C SER A 84 16.50 -9.21 -10.53
N SER A 85 16.87 -10.45 -10.79
CA SER A 85 18.15 -11.01 -10.33
C SER A 85 19.34 -10.29 -10.97
N ILE A 86 19.29 -10.04 -12.27
CA ILE A 86 20.31 -9.24 -12.99
C ILE A 86 20.39 -7.83 -12.40
N HIS A 87 19.23 -7.19 -12.20
CA HIS A 87 19.19 -5.85 -11.62
C HIS A 87 19.82 -5.80 -10.22
N ILE A 88 19.46 -6.74 -9.33
CA ILE A 88 20.03 -6.82 -7.98
C ILE A 88 21.54 -6.99 -8.03
N LEU A 89 22.07 -7.85 -8.90
CA LEU A 89 23.51 -8.02 -9.09
C LEU A 89 24.16 -6.71 -9.57
N ALA A 90 23.57 -6.03 -10.55
CA ALA A 90 24.09 -4.77 -11.04
C ALA A 90 24.12 -3.69 -9.95
N GLN A 91 23.05 -3.60 -9.10
CA GLN A 91 23.07 -2.67 -7.98
C GLN A 91 24.13 -3.06 -6.92
N LYS A 92 24.31 -4.34 -6.63
CA LYS A 92 25.36 -4.84 -5.71
C LYS A 92 26.74 -4.45 -6.21
N HIS A 93 27.03 -4.57 -7.50
CA HIS A 93 28.33 -4.23 -8.09
C HIS A 93 28.74 -2.77 -7.86
N LYS A 94 27.79 -1.84 -7.67
CA LYS A 94 28.09 -0.44 -7.33
C LYS A 94 28.81 -0.29 -5.99
N PHE A 95 28.73 -1.31 -5.12
CA PHE A 95 29.35 -1.34 -3.79
C PHE A 95 30.55 -2.30 -3.72
N ASP A 96 30.98 -2.89 -4.81
CA ASP A 96 32.03 -3.92 -4.84
C ASP A 96 33.35 -3.42 -4.23
N THR A 97 33.72 -2.18 -4.42
CA THR A 97 34.92 -1.56 -3.84
C THR A 97 35.00 -1.74 -2.31
N TRP A 98 33.86 -1.70 -1.62
CA TRP A 98 33.80 -1.87 -0.16
C TRP A 98 33.39 -3.28 0.24
N LEU A 99 32.44 -3.89 -0.47
CA LEU A 99 31.93 -5.22 -0.11
C LEU A 99 32.87 -6.37 -0.43
N LYS A 100 33.83 -6.15 -1.35
CA LYS A 100 34.87 -7.12 -1.71
C LYS A 100 36.24 -6.75 -1.13
N SER A 101 36.30 -5.79 -0.21
CA SER A 101 37.52 -5.44 0.49
C SER A 101 37.99 -6.60 1.35
N ASP A 102 39.31 -6.84 1.38
CA ASP A 102 39.94 -7.78 2.30
C ASP A 102 39.90 -7.28 3.76
N ASP A 103 39.68 -5.98 3.96
CA ASP A 103 39.49 -5.38 5.28
C ASP A 103 38.04 -5.53 5.74
N SER A 104 37.83 -6.43 6.71
CA SER A 104 36.51 -6.68 7.30
C SER A 104 35.89 -5.46 8.00
N LEU A 105 36.71 -4.51 8.50
CA LEU A 105 36.23 -3.28 9.10
C LEU A 105 35.57 -2.36 8.04
N THR A 106 36.18 -2.29 6.86
CA THR A 106 35.63 -1.58 5.70
C THR A 106 34.29 -2.19 5.27
N VAL A 107 34.21 -3.52 5.18
CA VAL A 107 32.97 -4.24 4.84
C VAL A 107 31.87 -3.94 5.86
N ALA A 108 32.17 -4.07 7.15
CA ALA A 108 31.21 -3.84 8.23
C ALA A 108 30.69 -2.41 8.24
N ASN A 109 31.56 -1.41 8.06
CA ASN A 109 31.18 -0.01 7.94
C ASN A 109 30.28 0.24 6.74
N CYS A 110 30.60 -0.30 5.56
CA CYS A 110 29.77 -0.20 4.37
C CYS A 110 28.36 -0.76 4.63
N LEU A 111 28.27 -1.96 5.22
CA LEU A 111 26.99 -2.59 5.55
C LEU A 111 26.20 -1.78 6.58
N LEU A 112 26.86 -1.19 7.58
CA LEU A 112 26.21 -0.29 8.54
C LEU A 112 25.60 0.94 7.85
N VAL A 113 26.34 1.57 6.94
CA VAL A 113 25.82 2.71 6.15
C VAL A 113 24.62 2.28 5.30
N LEU A 114 24.66 1.10 4.67
CA LEU A 114 23.55 0.58 3.87
C LEU A 114 22.32 0.27 4.72
N CYS A 115 22.48 -0.33 5.91
CA CYS A 115 21.38 -0.54 6.85
C CYS A 115 20.72 0.78 7.24
N ASN A 116 21.49 1.80 7.61
CA ASN A 116 20.98 3.11 7.96
C ASN A 116 20.22 3.79 6.80
N ARG A 117 20.71 3.67 5.56
CA ARG A 117 20.00 4.14 4.36
C ARG A 117 18.65 3.45 4.18
N LEU A 118 18.61 2.12 4.32
CA LEU A 118 17.39 1.34 4.21
C LEU A 118 16.37 1.71 5.29
N ILE A 119 16.81 1.90 6.54
CA ILE A 119 15.97 2.35 7.64
C ILE A 119 15.30 3.70 7.30
N LEU A 120 16.06 4.66 6.78
CA LEU A 120 15.52 5.96 6.36
C LEU A 120 14.53 5.84 5.20
N MET A 121 14.82 4.98 4.21
CA MET A 121 13.91 4.75 3.07
C MET A 121 12.60 4.11 3.54
N ILE A 122 12.65 3.11 4.39
CA ILE A 122 11.47 2.43 4.94
C ILE A 122 10.67 3.39 5.84
N SER A 123 11.32 4.22 6.65
CA SER A 123 10.63 5.23 7.46
C SER A 123 9.81 6.20 6.61
N ARG A 124 10.38 6.69 5.50
CA ARG A 124 9.66 7.54 4.53
C ARG A 124 8.51 6.80 3.85
N GLN A 125 8.69 5.51 3.56
CA GLN A 125 7.62 4.68 3.00
C GLN A 125 6.45 4.55 3.98
N ILE A 126 6.72 4.27 5.27
CA ILE A 126 5.70 4.20 6.32
C ILE A 126 4.95 5.54 6.45
N GLU A 127 5.66 6.67 6.46
CA GLU A 127 5.04 8.00 6.50
C GLU A 127 4.11 8.23 5.30
N SER A 128 4.53 7.86 4.10
CA SER A 128 3.72 7.93 2.88
C SER A 128 2.48 7.03 2.96
N GLN A 129 2.64 5.79 3.43
CA GLN A 129 1.53 4.84 3.62
C GLN A 129 0.52 5.34 4.65
N LEU A 130 0.99 5.93 5.77
CA LEU A 130 0.13 6.56 6.77
C LEU A 130 -0.66 7.74 6.20
N GLY A 131 -0.03 8.56 5.36
CA GLY A 131 -0.71 9.66 4.65
C GLY A 131 -1.85 9.16 3.78
N THR A 132 -1.60 8.16 2.97
CA THR A 132 -2.60 7.52 2.09
C THR A 132 -3.72 6.86 2.92
N PHE A 133 -3.37 6.14 3.99
CA PHE A 133 -4.34 5.47 4.86
C PHE A 133 -5.31 6.46 5.53
N ARG A 134 -4.81 7.62 5.96
CA ARG A 134 -5.65 8.67 6.57
C ARG A 134 -6.68 9.26 5.60
N VAL A 135 -6.33 9.34 4.32
CA VAL A 135 -7.20 9.94 3.29
C VAL A 135 -8.19 8.93 2.72
N GLU A 136 -7.71 7.71 2.41
CA GLU A 136 -8.50 6.70 1.70
C GLU A 136 -9.18 5.68 2.64
N GLY A 137 -8.76 5.63 3.91
CA GLY A 137 -9.20 4.62 4.86
C GLY A 137 -8.64 3.22 4.57
N GLY A 138 -9.07 2.24 5.36
CA GLY A 138 -8.70 0.83 5.20
C GLY A 138 -9.71 0.05 4.36
N PHE A 139 -9.31 -1.12 3.87
CA PHE A 139 -10.16 -2.05 3.12
C PHE A 139 -11.45 -2.42 3.89
N THR A 140 -11.34 -2.61 5.21
CA THR A 140 -12.49 -2.94 6.08
C THR A 140 -13.50 -1.80 6.14
N GLU A 141 -13.04 -0.56 6.16
CA GLU A 141 -13.90 0.64 6.14
C GLU A 141 -14.62 0.78 4.80
N GLY A 142 -13.90 0.55 3.69
CA GLY A 142 -14.49 0.51 2.34
C GLY A 142 -15.57 -0.57 2.22
N LEU A 143 -15.32 -1.80 2.66
CA LEU A 143 -16.31 -2.88 2.66
C LEU A 143 -17.54 -2.55 3.54
N THR A 144 -17.32 -1.88 4.66
CA THR A 144 -18.41 -1.47 5.55
C THR A 144 -19.28 -0.41 4.87
N ALA A 145 -18.66 0.59 4.22
CA ALA A 145 -19.36 1.61 3.45
C ALA A 145 -20.17 1.01 2.29
N GLU A 146 -19.60 0.07 1.53
CA GLU A 146 -20.31 -0.66 0.46
C GLU A 146 -21.48 -1.47 0.98
N ARG A 147 -21.32 -2.18 2.10
CA ARG A 147 -22.41 -2.92 2.75
C ARG A 147 -23.55 -2.01 3.20
N LEU A 148 -23.22 -0.86 3.76
CA LEU A 148 -24.22 0.12 4.17
C LEU A 148 -24.95 0.75 2.96
N ALA A 149 -24.23 1.05 1.88
CA ALA A 149 -24.80 1.53 0.63
C ALA A 149 -25.75 0.47 0.03
N TYR A 150 -25.31 -0.79 -0.06
CA TYR A 150 -26.14 -1.90 -0.55
C TYR A 150 -27.42 -2.12 0.29
N ARG A 151 -27.30 -2.09 1.63
CA ARG A 151 -28.47 -2.18 2.52
C ARG A 151 -29.43 -1.00 2.33
N LYS A 152 -28.90 0.20 2.12
CA LYS A 152 -29.72 1.38 1.85
C LYS A 152 -30.46 1.26 0.52
N GLU A 153 -29.81 0.77 -0.52
CA GLU A 153 -30.46 0.48 -1.80
C GLU A 153 -31.54 -0.59 -1.68
N GLN A 154 -31.30 -1.67 -0.95
CA GLN A 154 -32.30 -2.71 -0.70
C GLN A 154 -33.49 -2.19 0.13
N SER A 155 -33.26 -1.36 1.13
CA SER A 155 -34.36 -0.77 1.92
C SER A 155 -35.24 0.15 1.08
N VAL A 156 -34.66 0.92 0.17
CA VAL A 156 -35.41 1.76 -0.80
C VAL A 156 -36.25 0.90 -1.76
N GLN A 157 -35.76 -0.31 -2.13
CA GLN A 157 -36.51 -1.25 -2.97
C GLN A 157 -37.59 -2.01 -2.19
N ALA A 158 -37.36 -2.32 -0.90
CA ALA A 158 -38.35 -3.00 -0.05
C ALA A 158 -39.59 -2.14 0.23
N ASP A 159 -39.44 -0.81 0.29
CA ASP A 159 -40.54 0.13 0.46
C ASP A 159 -41.22 0.53 -0.86
N ALA A 160 -40.77 -0.02 -1.99
CA ALA A 160 -41.34 0.29 -3.28
C ALA A 160 -42.77 -0.31 -3.42
N PRO A 161 -43.77 0.52 -3.73
CA PRO A 161 -45.14 0.00 -3.93
C PRO A 161 -45.21 -0.87 -5.17
N SER A 162 -46.18 -1.82 -5.16
CA SER A 162 -46.47 -2.62 -6.34
C SER A 162 -47.18 -1.79 -7.41
N CYS A 163 -46.83 -2.05 -8.67
CA CYS A 163 -47.45 -1.40 -9.82
C CYS A 163 -48.96 -1.77 -9.90
N PRO A 164 -49.86 -0.79 -10.01
CA PRO A 164 -51.32 -1.02 -10.07
C PRO A 164 -51.75 -1.71 -11.36
N VAL A 165 -50.87 -1.79 -12.39
CA VAL A 165 -51.19 -2.37 -13.69
C VAL A 165 -50.69 -3.82 -13.81
N CYS A 166 -49.46 -4.11 -13.38
CA CYS A 166 -48.83 -5.43 -13.60
C CYS A 166 -48.32 -6.10 -12.32
N GLY A 167 -48.47 -5.48 -11.14
CA GLY A 167 -48.03 -6.03 -9.85
C GLY A 167 -46.52 -6.02 -9.58
N LYS A 168 -45.68 -5.70 -10.57
CA LYS A 168 -44.23 -5.67 -10.39
C LYS A 168 -43.79 -4.47 -9.51
N PRO A 169 -42.62 -4.53 -8.86
CA PRO A 169 -42.14 -3.42 -8.04
C PRO A 169 -41.95 -2.13 -8.85
N MET A 170 -42.16 -0.99 -8.22
CA MET A 170 -42.00 0.30 -8.84
C MET A 170 -40.64 0.96 -8.45
N ILE A 171 -40.11 1.81 -9.32
CA ILE A 171 -38.87 2.57 -9.11
C ILE A 171 -39.19 4.06 -9.09
N LYS A 172 -38.50 4.82 -8.24
CA LYS A 172 -38.61 6.29 -8.20
C LYS A 172 -37.98 6.89 -9.44
N ARG A 173 -38.68 7.77 -10.13
CA ARG A 173 -38.18 8.55 -11.26
C ARG A 173 -38.55 10.01 -11.12
N MET A 174 -37.76 10.89 -11.71
CA MET A 174 -38.02 12.32 -11.76
C MET A 174 -38.67 12.69 -13.11
N ALA A 175 -39.74 13.45 -13.07
CA ALA A 175 -40.42 13.92 -14.28
C ALA A 175 -39.55 14.98 -14.99
N LYS A 176 -39.18 14.71 -16.25
CA LYS A 176 -38.30 15.61 -17.04
C LYS A 176 -39.06 16.69 -17.82
N LYS A 177 -40.38 16.52 -18.05
CA LYS A 177 -41.21 17.41 -18.89
C LYS A 177 -42.62 17.53 -18.31
N GLY A 178 -43.33 18.65 -18.60
CA GLY A 178 -44.73 18.89 -18.22
C GLY A 178 -44.89 19.60 -16.88
N VAL A 179 -46.16 19.75 -16.44
CA VAL A 179 -46.55 20.48 -15.22
C VAL A 179 -45.96 19.94 -13.92
N ASN A 180 -45.47 18.70 -13.94
CA ASN A 180 -44.83 18.03 -12.82
C ASN A 180 -43.28 17.87 -12.99
N SER A 181 -42.66 18.63 -13.90
CA SER A 181 -41.21 18.65 -14.09
C SER A 181 -40.50 18.92 -12.76
N GLY A 182 -39.48 18.09 -12.42
CA GLY A 182 -38.72 18.15 -11.17
C GLY A 182 -39.36 17.44 -9.98
N LYS A 183 -40.57 16.87 -10.13
CA LYS A 183 -41.21 16.06 -9.06
C LYS A 183 -40.90 14.59 -9.22
N GLU A 184 -40.68 13.91 -8.10
CA GLU A 184 -40.50 12.45 -8.05
C GLU A 184 -41.83 11.72 -8.12
N PHE A 185 -41.84 10.60 -8.82
CA PHE A 185 -43.00 9.71 -8.91
C PHE A 185 -42.52 8.24 -9.00
N TRP A 186 -43.41 7.30 -8.67
CA TRP A 186 -43.20 5.91 -8.87
C TRP A 186 -43.57 5.51 -10.31
N SER A 187 -42.63 4.83 -11.01
CA SER A 187 -42.83 4.26 -12.34
C SER A 187 -42.61 2.75 -12.28
N CYS A 188 -43.35 1.98 -13.06
CA CYS A 188 -43.15 0.55 -13.16
C CYS A 188 -41.71 0.21 -13.60
N SER A 189 -41.11 -0.83 -12.97
CA SER A 189 -39.77 -1.33 -13.36
C SER A 189 -39.73 -1.88 -14.79
N SER A 190 -40.86 -2.31 -15.33
CA SER A 190 -41.02 -2.84 -16.70
C SER A 190 -41.36 -1.75 -17.74
N TYR A 191 -41.16 -0.49 -17.47
CA TYR A 191 -41.32 0.57 -18.51
C TYR A 191 -40.27 0.35 -19.61
N PRO A 192 -40.61 0.41 -20.91
CA PRO A 192 -41.85 0.90 -21.54
C PRO A 192 -42.99 -0.15 -21.72
N GLU A 193 -42.76 -1.42 -21.40
CA GLU A 193 -43.77 -2.48 -21.56
C GLU A 193 -44.99 -2.26 -20.68
N CYS A 194 -44.82 -1.64 -19.52
CA CYS A 194 -45.88 -1.26 -18.60
C CYS A 194 -45.79 0.20 -18.19
N ASN A 195 -46.81 1.00 -18.47
CA ASN A 195 -46.88 2.44 -18.20
C ASN A 195 -47.46 2.80 -16.81
N GLY A 196 -47.47 1.84 -15.87
CA GLY A 196 -48.00 2.06 -14.52
C GLY A 196 -47.20 3.14 -13.78
N THR A 197 -47.90 4.12 -13.24
CA THR A 197 -47.30 5.23 -12.44
C THR A 197 -48.09 5.43 -11.15
N ARG A 198 -47.43 5.91 -10.09
CA ARG A 198 -48.03 6.26 -8.80
C ARG A 198 -47.41 7.51 -8.24
N LYS A 199 -48.21 8.42 -7.67
CA LYS A 199 -47.70 9.61 -7.00
C LYS A 199 -47.05 9.24 -5.67
N ILE A 200 -45.96 9.94 -5.31
CA ILE A 200 -45.37 9.86 -3.98
C ILE A 200 -46.22 10.77 -3.08
N SER A 201 -46.94 10.19 -2.12
CA SER A 201 -47.62 10.96 -1.08
C SER A 201 -46.57 11.37 -0.05
N CYS A 202 -46.32 12.68 0.09
CA CYS A 202 -45.66 13.20 1.29
C CYS A 202 -46.63 13.07 2.46
N SER A 203 -46.27 12.26 3.45
CA SER A 203 -46.89 12.32 4.79
C SER A 203 -46.23 13.44 5.56
#